data_ad27cd2bac80d920fe420b0d9746ba8b
#
_entry.id   ad27cd2bac80d920fe420b0d9746ba8b
#
_cell.length_a   1.000
_cell.length_b   1.000
_cell.length_c   1.000
_cell.angle_alpha   90.00
_cell.angle_beta   90.00
_cell.angle_gamma   90.00
#
_symmetry.space_group_name_H-M   'P 1'
#
loop_
_entity.id
_entity.type
_entity.pdbx_description
1 polymer ?
#
loop_
_entity_poly.entity_id
_entity_poly.type
_entity_poly.pdbx_seq_one_letter_code
_entity_poly.pdbx_strand_id
1 'polypeptide(L)'
;MDADPGYNSQADDQVDADMEQAQLRLEQLRKEKEEVENSRRRLEECHMRKARFMDQQNELGDRMVNAADLIGREVESLRQESNELEQIHMALTRSLKMLSTVRPDEWPIENTDNLISQGQQVIDRCEEEF
;
A
#
# COMPACT_ATOMS: atom_id res chain seq x y z
N MET A 1 -45.67 -58.07 -59.20
CA MET A 1 -45.54 -57.60 -58.85
C MET A 1 -45.70 -56.52 -58.05
N ASP A 2 -46.36 -56.17 -57.45
CA ASP A 2 -46.59 -54.97 -56.78
C ASP A 2 -46.13 -55.02 -55.37
N ALA A 3 -45.32 -54.17 -55.03
CA ALA A 3 -44.87 -54.06 -53.66
C ALA A 3 -46.06 -53.84 -52.73
N ASP A 4 -46.05 -54.47 -51.60
CA ASP A 4 -47.07 -54.30 -50.56
C ASP A 4 -47.01 -52.82 -50.07
N PRO A 5 -48.08 -52.06 -50.25
CA PRO A 5 -48.07 -50.62 -49.79
C PRO A 5 -47.83 -50.47 -48.29
N GLY A 6 -48.25 -51.46 -47.48
CA GLY A 6 -47.98 -51.41 -46.05
C GLY A 6 -46.49 -51.56 -45.72
N TYR A 7 -45.78 -52.39 -46.47
CA TYR A 7 -44.32 -52.52 -46.27
C TYR A 7 -43.55 -51.27 -46.59
N ASN A 8 -43.82 -50.61 -47.73
CA ASN A 8 -43.17 -49.35 -48.10
C ASN A 8 -43.49 -48.21 -47.12
N SER A 9 -44.76 -48.20 -46.66
CA SER A 9 -45.19 -47.20 -45.66
C SER A 9 -44.45 -47.34 -44.32
N GLN A 10 -44.25 -48.56 -43.87
CA GLN A 10 -43.51 -48.85 -42.63
C GLN A 10 -42.05 -48.51 -42.73
N ALA A 11 -41.45 -48.78 -43.89
CA ALA A 11 -40.04 -48.38 -44.14
C ALA A 11 -39.87 -46.85 -44.19
N ASP A 12 -40.79 -46.14 -44.80
CA ASP A 12 -40.81 -44.71 -44.85
C ASP A 12 -41.03 -44.07 -43.48
N ASP A 13 -41.96 -44.63 -42.71
CA ASP A 13 -42.20 -44.17 -41.30
C ASP A 13 -40.98 -44.40 -40.42
N GLN A 14 -40.25 -45.47 -40.62
CA GLN A 14 -39.03 -45.76 -39.87
C GLN A 14 -37.91 -44.79 -40.25
N VAL A 15 -37.75 -44.44 -41.51
CA VAL A 15 -36.77 -43.46 -41.96
C VAL A 15 -37.12 -42.07 -41.41
N ASP A 16 -38.38 -41.68 -41.41
CA ASP A 16 -38.84 -40.40 -40.86
C ASP A 16 -38.58 -40.30 -39.35
N ALA A 17 -38.85 -41.38 -38.63
CA ALA A 17 -38.58 -41.48 -37.18
C ALA A 17 -37.09 -41.37 -36.87
N ASP A 18 -36.26 -42.04 -37.68
CA ASP A 18 -34.80 -41.97 -37.54
C ASP A 18 -34.25 -40.55 -37.84
N MET A 19 -34.82 -39.88 -38.85
CA MET A 19 -34.47 -38.50 -39.14
C MET A 19 -34.88 -37.54 -38.05
N GLU A 20 -36.03 -37.67 -37.44
CA GLU A 20 -36.47 -36.87 -36.30
C GLU A 20 -35.55 -37.06 -35.10
N GLN A 21 -35.18 -38.29 -34.78
CA GLN A 21 -34.23 -38.58 -33.71
C GLN A 21 -32.87 -37.98 -33.98
N ALA A 22 -32.37 -38.06 -35.21
CA ALA A 22 -31.11 -37.45 -35.62
C ALA A 22 -31.14 -35.93 -35.47
N GLN A 23 -32.25 -35.29 -35.85
CA GLN A 23 -32.43 -33.85 -35.73
C GLN A 23 -32.48 -33.41 -34.27
N LEU A 24 -33.21 -34.13 -33.41
CA LEU A 24 -33.25 -33.84 -31.99
C LEU A 24 -31.88 -33.99 -31.34
N ARG A 25 -31.15 -35.01 -31.73
CA ARG A 25 -29.80 -35.24 -31.23
C ARG A 25 -28.83 -34.15 -31.66
N LEU A 26 -28.95 -33.73 -32.91
CA LEU A 26 -28.16 -32.62 -33.45
C LEU A 26 -28.42 -31.30 -32.70
N GLU A 27 -29.67 -31.02 -32.42
CA GLU A 27 -30.09 -29.83 -31.67
C GLU A 27 -29.58 -29.88 -30.24
N GLN A 28 -29.63 -31.02 -29.57
CA GLN A 28 -29.04 -31.23 -28.26
C GLN A 28 -27.55 -30.99 -28.25
N LEU A 29 -26.82 -31.50 -29.21
CA LEU A 29 -25.39 -31.33 -29.35
C LEU A 29 -25.00 -29.83 -29.61
N ARG A 30 -25.83 -29.13 -30.37
CA ARG A 30 -25.64 -27.66 -30.55
C ARG A 30 -25.79 -26.88 -29.27
N LYS A 31 -26.79 -27.22 -28.45
CA LYS A 31 -27.00 -26.61 -27.14
C LYS A 31 -25.84 -26.89 -26.19
N GLU A 32 -25.40 -28.13 -26.12
CA GLU A 32 -24.24 -28.50 -25.30
C GLU A 32 -22.97 -27.78 -25.73
N LYS A 33 -22.77 -27.67 -27.04
CA LYS A 33 -21.65 -26.91 -27.61
C LYS A 33 -21.68 -25.44 -27.21
N GLU A 34 -22.86 -24.81 -27.30
CA GLU A 34 -23.03 -23.40 -26.87
C GLU A 34 -22.74 -23.21 -25.40
N GLU A 35 -23.23 -24.12 -24.55
CA GLU A 35 -22.99 -24.08 -23.11
C GLU A 35 -21.51 -24.20 -22.78
N VAL A 36 -20.82 -25.13 -23.44
CA VAL A 36 -19.37 -25.29 -23.28
C VAL A 36 -18.62 -24.05 -23.73
N GLU A 37 -18.96 -23.46 -24.87
CA GLU A 37 -18.32 -22.24 -25.38
C GLU A 37 -18.57 -21.07 -24.45
N ASN A 38 -19.76 -20.90 -23.92
CA ASN A 38 -20.10 -19.85 -22.98
C ASN A 38 -19.34 -20.02 -21.67
N SER A 39 -19.24 -21.26 -21.16
CA SER A 39 -18.46 -21.56 -19.96
C SER A 39 -16.97 -21.25 -20.16
N ARG A 40 -16.44 -21.60 -21.35
CA ARG A 40 -15.04 -21.30 -21.68
C ARG A 40 -14.79 -19.80 -21.73
N ARG A 41 -15.68 -19.01 -22.34
CA ARG A 41 -15.56 -17.54 -22.37
C ARG A 41 -15.57 -16.94 -20.98
N ARG A 42 -16.47 -17.40 -20.11
CA ARG A 42 -16.53 -16.94 -18.71
C ARG A 42 -15.26 -17.23 -17.98
N LEU A 43 -14.69 -18.42 -18.15
CA LEU A 43 -13.42 -18.79 -17.54
C LEU A 43 -12.28 -17.92 -18.04
N GLU A 44 -12.20 -17.69 -19.35
CA GLU A 44 -11.19 -16.84 -19.95
C GLU A 44 -11.31 -15.40 -19.43
N GLU A 45 -12.53 -14.84 -19.36
CA GLU A 45 -12.76 -13.51 -18.80
C GLU A 45 -12.36 -13.43 -17.33
N CYS A 46 -12.70 -14.46 -16.54
CA CYS A 46 -12.29 -14.53 -15.15
C CYS A 46 -10.76 -14.59 -15.01
N HIS A 47 -10.09 -15.36 -15.83
CA HIS A 47 -8.63 -15.42 -15.84
C HIS A 47 -8.00 -14.09 -16.20
N MET A 48 -8.54 -13.40 -17.19
CA MET A 48 -8.04 -12.06 -17.58
C MET A 48 -8.25 -11.03 -16.47
N ARG A 49 -9.41 -11.04 -15.82
CA ARG A 49 -9.70 -10.17 -14.68
C ARG A 49 -8.77 -10.46 -13.51
N LYS A 50 -8.55 -11.73 -13.21
CA LYS A 50 -7.64 -12.15 -12.15
C LYS A 50 -6.21 -11.69 -12.44
N ALA A 51 -5.73 -11.86 -13.68
CA ALA A 51 -4.41 -11.41 -14.07
C ALA A 51 -4.25 -9.90 -13.92
N ARG A 52 -5.23 -9.11 -14.37
CA ARG A 52 -5.23 -7.65 -14.18
C ARG A 52 -5.23 -7.25 -12.72
N PHE A 53 -6.04 -7.93 -11.92
CA PHE A 53 -6.10 -7.69 -10.49
C PHE A 53 -4.74 -7.94 -9.83
N MET A 54 -4.10 -9.05 -10.15
CA MET A 54 -2.78 -9.39 -9.62
C MET A 54 -1.72 -8.37 -10.04
N ASP A 55 -1.74 -7.92 -11.28
CA ASP A 55 -0.82 -6.89 -11.77
C ASP A 55 -1.03 -5.55 -11.04
N GLN A 56 -2.28 -5.14 -10.88
CA GLN A 56 -2.62 -3.93 -10.13
C GLN A 56 -2.22 -4.03 -8.66
N GLN A 57 -2.47 -5.18 -8.06
CA GLN A 57 -2.08 -5.43 -6.67
C GLN A 57 -0.58 -5.35 -6.48
N ASN A 58 0.18 -5.97 -7.36
CA ASN A 58 1.65 -5.96 -7.32
C ASN A 58 2.20 -4.55 -7.55
N GLU A 59 1.69 -3.85 -8.54
CA GLU A 59 2.11 -2.48 -8.85
C GLU A 59 1.82 -1.53 -7.70
N LEU A 60 0.60 -1.59 -7.16
CA LEU A 60 0.23 -0.76 -6.01
C LEU A 60 1.05 -1.13 -4.78
N GLY A 61 1.26 -2.42 -4.53
CA GLY A 61 2.09 -2.91 -3.44
C GLY A 61 3.52 -2.37 -3.51
N ASP A 62 4.15 -2.41 -4.67
CA ASP A 62 5.49 -1.88 -4.87
C ASP A 62 5.55 -0.37 -4.63
N ARG A 63 4.56 0.36 -5.12
CA ARG A 63 4.46 1.80 -4.88
C ARG A 63 4.28 2.12 -3.40
N MET A 64 3.47 1.35 -2.70
CA MET A 64 3.24 1.53 -1.26
C MET A 64 4.48 1.21 -0.43
N VAL A 65 5.21 0.16 -0.79
CA VAL A 65 6.49 -0.19 -0.13
C VAL A 65 7.49 0.95 -0.31
N ASN A 66 7.64 1.47 -1.51
CA ASN A 66 8.55 2.60 -1.77
C ASN A 66 8.16 3.85 -1.01
N ALA A 67 6.87 4.17 -0.97
CA ALA A 67 6.36 5.31 -0.20
C ALA A 67 6.59 5.12 1.31
N ALA A 68 6.35 3.93 1.83
CA ALA A 68 6.59 3.61 3.24
C ALA A 68 8.07 3.74 3.61
N ASP A 69 8.97 3.28 2.75
CA ASP A 69 10.42 3.42 2.96
C ASP A 69 10.86 4.88 2.98
N LEU A 70 10.36 5.69 2.05
CA LEU A 70 10.66 7.13 2.01
C LEU A 70 10.14 7.84 3.27
N ILE A 71 8.92 7.57 3.67
CA ILE A 71 8.33 8.15 4.89
C ILE A 71 9.09 7.69 6.12
N GLY A 72 9.49 6.41 6.19
CA GLY A 72 10.28 5.88 7.29
C GLY A 72 11.62 6.60 7.46
N ARG A 73 12.31 6.89 6.35
CA ARG A 73 13.55 7.67 6.37
C ARG A 73 13.33 9.10 6.84
N GLU A 74 12.25 9.72 6.39
CA GLU A 74 11.90 11.08 6.81
C GLU A 74 11.57 11.13 8.30
N VAL A 75 10.83 10.17 8.81
CA VAL A 75 10.53 10.06 10.24
C VAL A 75 11.82 9.93 11.06
N GLU A 76 12.76 9.09 10.62
CA GLU A 76 14.05 8.93 11.30
C GLU A 76 14.88 10.20 11.28
N SER A 77 14.92 10.87 10.14
CA SER A 77 15.59 12.17 9.99
C SER A 77 15.01 13.24 10.93
N LEU A 78 13.68 13.30 11.03
CA LEU A 78 12.99 14.23 11.92
C LEU A 78 13.23 13.91 13.39
N ARG A 79 13.30 12.63 13.77
CA ARG A 79 13.65 12.22 15.13
C ARG A 79 15.06 12.67 15.51
N GLN A 80 15.99 12.48 14.59
CA GLN A 80 17.38 12.89 14.80
C GLN A 80 17.51 14.38 14.96
N GLU A 81 16.84 15.15 14.11
CA GLU A 81 16.77 16.61 14.20
C GLU A 81 16.12 17.05 15.52
N SER A 82 15.03 16.42 15.92
CA SER A 82 14.34 16.68 17.17
C SER A 82 15.25 16.41 18.39
N ASN A 83 16.01 15.33 18.38
CA ASN A 83 16.96 15.02 19.44
C ASN A 83 18.08 16.06 19.52
N GLU A 84 18.61 16.51 18.41
CA GLU A 84 19.62 17.56 18.36
C GLU A 84 19.08 18.88 18.92
N LEU A 85 17.86 19.25 18.54
CA LEU A 85 17.20 20.44 19.07
C LEU A 85 16.92 20.34 20.57
N GLU A 86 16.54 19.18 21.08
CA GLU A 86 16.37 18.94 22.50
C GLU A 86 17.69 19.14 23.27
N GLN A 87 18.79 18.62 22.73
CA GLN A 87 20.10 18.80 23.35
C GLN A 87 20.51 20.28 23.39
N ILE A 88 20.29 21.01 22.31
CA ILE A 88 20.54 22.45 22.24
C ILE A 88 19.67 23.18 23.25
N HIS A 89 18.40 22.84 23.33
CA HIS A 89 17.46 23.42 24.29
C HIS A 89 17.90 23.17 25.73
N MET A 90 18.34 21.96 26.07
CA MET A 90 18.85 21.64 27.39
C MET A 90 20.13 22.41 27.71
N ALA A 91 21.05 22.53 26.76
CA ALA A 91 22.28 23.31 26.92
C ALA A 91 21.98 24.77 27.16
N LEU A 92 21.11 25.37 26.34
CA LEU A 92 20.70 26.77 26.50
C LEU A 92 19.99 27.02 27.83
N THR A 93 19.11 26.12 28.24
CA THR A 93 18.40 26.19 29.53
C THR A 93 19.40 26.16 30.69
N ARG A 94 20.41 25.30 30.59
CA ARG A 94 21.46 25.17 31.61
C ARG A 94 22.31 26.44 31.67
N SER A 95 22.73 26.95 30.50
CA SER A 95 23.48 28.19 30.42
C SER A 95 22.70 29.39 30.95
N LEU A 96 21.41 29.48 30.63
CA LEU A 96 20.51 30.50 31.13
C LEU A 96 20.39 30.46 32.65
N LYS A 97 20.29 29.25 33.21
CA LYS A 97 20.24 29.03 34.67
C LYS A 97 21.53 29.44 35.37
N MET A 98 22.69 29.13 34.78
CA MET A 98 23.99 29.60 35.26
C MET A 98 24.11 31.12 35.21
N LEU A 99 23.69 31.72 34.09
CA LEU A 99 23.71 33.17 33.93
C LEU A 99 22.83 33.89 34.97
N SER A 100 21.67 33.29 35.30
CA SER A 100 20.74 33.82 36.30
C SER A 100 21.27 33.76 37.74
N THR A 101 22.30 32.97 38.00
CA THR A 101 22.95 32.95 39.33
C THR A 101 23.81 34.16 39.57
N VAL A 102 24.21 34.86 38.52
CA VAL A 102 24.97 36.12 38.64
C VAL A 102 23.98 37.23 38.87
N ARG A 103 23.98 37.75 40.14
CA ARG A 103 23.07 38.83 40.56
C ARG A 103 23.88 40.02 41.06
N PRO A 104 24.29 40.93 40.17
CA PRO A 104 25.13 42.10 40.56
C PRO A 104 24.49 43.00 41.60
N ASP A 105 23.15 43.07 41.61
CA ASP A 105 22.39 43.91 42.52
C ASP A 105 22.51 43.47 44.00
N GLU A 106 22.84 42.20 44.23
CA GLU A 106 23.01 41.63 45.55
C GLU A 106 24.47 41.63 46.04
N TRP A 107 25.41 42.11 45.24
CA TRP A 107 26.82 42.07 45.59
C TRP A 107 27.18 43.08 46.68
N PRO A 108 27.96 42.67 47.68
CA PRO A 108 28.50 43.61 48.63
C PRO A 108 29.57 44.52 48.00
N ILE A 109 29.63 45.77 48.38
CA ILE A 109 30.53 46.79 47.82
C ILE A 109 32.00 46.39 47.98
N GLU A 110 32.34 45.70 49.07
CA GLU A 110 33.71 45.35 49.47
C GLU A 110 34.38 44.31 48.56
N ASN A 111 33.63 43.44 47.90
CA ASN A 111 34.15 42.37 47.05
C ASN A 111 33.71 42.49 45.56
N THR A 112 33.31 43.64 45.12
CA THR A 112 32.76 43.86 43.79
C THR A 112 33.72 43.43 42.66
N ASP A 113 35.01 43.75 42.77
CA ASP A 113 36.01 43.37 41.73
C ASP A 113 36.14 41.86 41.57
N ASN A 114 36.15 41.15 42.70
CA ASN A 114 36.27 39.66 42.69
C ASN A 114 35.01 38.99 42.14
N LEU A 115 33.86 39.53 42.51
CA LEU A 115 32.56 39.03 42.03
C LEU A 115 32.34 39.35 40.55
N ILE A 116 32.82 40.51 40.05
CA ILE A 116 32.80 40.84 38.60
C ILE A 116 33.64 39.83 37.84
N SER A 117 34.83 39.47 38.32
CA SER A 117 35.68 38.47 37.65
C SER A 117 35.03 37.11 37.60
N GLN A 118 34.39 36.67 38.68
CA GLN A 118 33.64 35.40 38.71
C GLN A 118 32.43 35.43 37.79
N GLY A 119 31.68 36.51 37.80
CA GLY A 119 30.52 36.69 36.93
C GLY A 119 30.93 36.72 35.46
N GLN A 120 32.05 37.38 35.16
CA GLN A 120 32.58 37.40 33.78
C GLN A 120 33.00 36.03 33.28
N GLN A 121 33.53 35.16 34.14
CA GLN A 121 33.83 33.78 33.79
C GLN A 121 32.56 32.99 33.43
N VAL A 122 31.47 33.20 34.14
CA VAL A 122 30.19 32.59 33.82
C VAL A 122 29.65 33.06 32.48
N ILE A 123 29.71 34.39 32.21
CA ILE A 123 29.29 35.00 30.96
C ILE A 123 30.11 34.44 29.79
N ASP A 124 31.42 34.38 29.93
CA ASP A 124 32.32 33.88 28.88
C ASP A 124 32.04 32.41 28.58
N ARG A 125 31.77 31.59 29.59
CA ARG A 125 31.41 30.21 29.42
C ARG A 125 30.06 30.05 28.71
N CYS A 126 29.08 30.86 29.04
CA CYS A 126 27.78 30.86 28.37
C CYS A 126 27.90 31.33 26.90
N GLU A 127 28.75 32.31 26.62
CA GLU A 127 29.01 32.76 25.25
C GLU A 127 29.68 31.66 24.41
N GLU A 128 30.58 30.86 24.98
CA GLU A 128 31.21 29.75 24.29
C GLU A 128 30.19 28.64 23.91
N GLU A 129 29.20 28.41 24.75
CA GLU A 129 28.15 27.43 24.50
C GLU A 129 27.05 27.93 23.56
N PHE A 130 26.88 29.23 23.44
CA PHE A 130 25.88 29.83 22.59
C PHE A 130 26.34 29.94 21.14
#